data_b16ee7af5308aeac11a8cadbf4c45d7f
#
_entry.id   b16ee7af5308aeac11a8cadbf4c45d7f
#
_cell.length_a   1.000
_cell.length_b   1.000
_cell.length_c   1.000
_cell.angle_alpha   90.00
_cell.angle_beta   90.00
_cell.angle_gamma   90.00
#
_symmetry.space_group_name_H-M   'P 1'
#
loop_
_entity.id
_entity.type
_entity.pdbx_description
1 polymer ?
#
loop_
_entity_poly.entity_id
_entity_poly.type
_entity_poly.pdbx_seq_one_letter_code
_entity_poly.pdbx_strand_id
1 'polypeptide(L)'
;MSKVALITGITGQDGAYLSEFLLKKGYTVHGLKRRTSLFNTDRIDHLYQDPHVDNQKFILHHGDMTDSTNLTRLLQQIQPDEIYNLAAMSHVRVSFDMPEYVADADGIGTLRLLEAIRLLGLEQKTRIYQASTSELYGGMAENKNDKGFYDEFSPFYPRSPYGVAKIYGFWITKNYREAYDMFACNGILFNHESPRRGETFVTRKITRAVSKIALGLQEKFFLGNLEAKRDWGHAKDYVRMMWMILQAEKPEDWVIATGVTTTVRDFVRLAFGDVGIEVEFKGEGVNEKGFIKSIDQEKYSKATGISNPVEENNEQQTTNNIQPALGKEVLSVDPTYFRPTEVDLLIGDPTKAKEKLGWVPEHDLASLVKDMMQSDVTLMRKDVDLLKAGHEILKQAE
;
A
#
# COMPACT_ATOMS: atom_id res chain seq x y z
N MET A 1 22.02 16.00 -18.36
CA MET A 1 21.00 16.69 -17.54
C MET A 1 20.32 15.66 -16.65
N SER A 2 19.88 16.05 -15.45
CA SER A 2 19.08 15.19 -14.57
C SER A 2 17.72 14.92 -15.21
N LYS A 3 17.25 13.67 -15.24
CA LYS A 3 15.88 13.35 -15.68
C LYS A 3 14.86 13.99 -14.72
N VAL A 4 13.72 14.39 -15.27
CA VAL A 4 12.60 14.99 -14.54
C VAL A 4 11.45 13.98 -14.45
N ALA A 5 11.02 13.66 -13.23
CA ALA A 5 9.89 12.78 -12.97
C ALA A 5 8.72 13.54 -12.35
N LEU A 6 7.51 13.27 -12.84
CA LEU A 6 6.26 13.69 -12.18
C LEU A 6 5.59 12.47 -11.54
N ILE A 7 5.30 12.56 -10.25
CA ILE A 7 4.59 11.52 -9.49
C ILE A 7 3.24 12.08 -9.05
N THR A 8 2.13 11.52 -9.53
CA THR A 8 0.81 11.75 -8.95
C THR A 8 0.61 10.85 -7.74
N GLY A 9 -0.17 11.28 -6.75
CA GLY A 9 -0.34 10.49 -5.51
C GLY A 9 0.92 10.40 -4.66
N ILE A 10 1.77 11.41 -4.71
CA ILE A 10 3.09 11.45 -4.06
C ILE A 10 3.04 11.26 -2.54
N THR A 11 1.94 11.62 -1.90
CA THR A 11 1.74 11.48 -0.44
C THR A 11 1.32 10.06 -0.01
N GLY A 12 1.12 9.17 -0.98
CA GLY A 12 0.84 7.75 -0.73
C GLY A 12 2.09 6.95 -0.38
N GLN A 13 1.90 5.68 -0.02
CA GLN A 13 2.99 4.73 0.25
C GLN A 13 4.00 4.68 -0.90
N ASP A 14 3.52 4.38 -2.10
CA ASP A 14 4.38 4.16 -3.28
C ASP A 14 5.01 5.46 -3.75
N GLY A 15 4.24 6.55 -3.74
CA GLY A 15 4.75 7.88 -4.09
C GLY A 15 5.94 8.30 -3.21
N ALA A 16 5.86 8.03 -1.92
CA ALA A 16 6.94 8.34 -0.98
C ALA A 16 8.21 7.49 -1.24
N TYR A 17 8.08 6.17 -1.38
CA TYR A 17 9.23 5.29 -1.67
C TYR A 17 9.82 5.54 -3.06
N LEU A 18 8.97 5.79 -4.06
CA LEU A 18 9.42 6.11 -5.42
C LEU A 18 10.18 7.44 -5.45
N SER A 19 9.71 8.44 -4.69
CA SER A 19 10.42 9.72 -4.56
C SER A 19 11.83 9.53 -4.01
N GLU A 20 11.98 8.79 -2.91
CA GLU A 20 13.30 8.45 -2.35
C GLU A 20 14.19 7.71 -3.34
N PHE A 21 13.60 6.75 -4.05
CA PHE A 21 14.33 5.94 -5.02
C PHE A 21 14.84 6.78 -6.20
N LEU A 22 13.97 7.65 -6.77
CA LEU A 22 14.34 8.50 -7.89
C LEU A 22 15.32 9.60 -7.50
N LEU A 23 15.17 10.21 -6.32
CA LEU A 23 16.12 11.19 -5.79
C LEU A 23 17.51 10.58 -5.62
N LYS A 24 17.62 9.35 -5.09
CA LYS A 24 18.88 8.60 -5.01
C LYS A 24 19.52 8.32 -6.37
N LYS A 25 18.70 8.22 -7.43
CA LYS A 25 19.17 8.07 -8.82
C LYS A 25 19.51 9.40 -9.49
N GLY A 26 19.38 10.53 -8.79
CA GLY A 26 19.73 11.85 -9.30
C GLY A 26 18.62 12.54 -10.11
N TYR A 27 17.39 12.05 -10.06
CA TYR A 27 16.24 12.72 -10.69
C TYR A 27 15.90 14.02 -9.98
N THR A 28 15.26 14.93 -10.72
CA THR A 28 14.43 15.99 -10.14
C THR A 28 13.00 15.45 -10.08
N VAL A 29 12.43 15.40 -8.88
CA VAL A 29 11.10 14.82 -8.62
C VAL A 29 10.09 15.93 -8.36
N HIS A 30 9.07 15.98 -9.21
CA HIS A 30 7.89 16.80 -9.03
C HIS A 30 6.75 15.92 -8.51
N GLY A 31 6.11 16.32 -7.43
CA GLY A 31 5.03 15.57 -6.81
C GLY A 31 3.70 16.29 -6.86
N LEU A 32 2.65 15.62 -7.35
CA LEU A 32 1.29 16.12 -7.28
C LEU A 32 0.63 15.66 -6.00
N LYS A 33 0.23 16.61 -5.13
CA LYS A 33 -0.54 16.37 -3.92
C LYS A 33 -1.90 17.06 -3.98
N ARG A 34 -2.93 16.38 -3.49
CA ARG A 34 -4.27 16.94 -3.37
C ARG A 34 -4.34 17.91 -2.20
N ARG A 35 -5.06 19.01 -2.35
CA ARG A 35 -5.33 19.93 -1.25
C ARG A 35 -6.33 19.31 -0.28
N THR A 36 -5.97 19.26 1.00
CA THR A 36 -6.83 18.86 2.11
C THR A 36 -6.77 19.92 3.21
N SER A 37 -7.74 19.92 4.12
CA SER A 37 -7.73 20.82 5.28
C SER A 37 -6.70 20.44 6.32
N LEU A 38 -6.34 19.15 6.40
CA LEU A 38 -5.31 18.64 7.30
C LEU A 38 -4.00 18.39 6.53
N PHE A 39 -2.91 18.29 7.27
CA PHE A 39 -1.63 17.84 6.72
C PHE A 39 -1.77 16.38 6.26
N ASN A 40 -1.24 16.07 5.07
CA ASN A 40 -1.26 14.72 4.48
C ASN A 40 0.09 14.36 3.86
N THR A 41 1.17 14.98 4.36
CA THR A 41 2.53 14.87 3.82
C THR A 41 3.47 14.05 4.70
N ASP A 42 3.03 13.50 5.81
CA ASP A 42 3.85 12.79 6.81
C ASP A 42 4.83 11.78 6.22
N ARG A 43 4.42 11.09 5.12
CA ARG A 43 5.26 10.09 4.44
C ARG A 43 6.41 10.69 3.63
N ILE A 44 6.35 12.00 3.36
CA ILE A 44 7.32 12.72 2.50
C ILE A 44 7.93 13.96 3.18
N ASP A 45 7.56 14.29 4.41
CA ASP A 45 8.07 15.49 5.11
C ASP A 45 9.59 15.45 5.25
N HIS A 46 10.19 14.29 5.42
CA HIS A 46 11.65 14.13 5.48
C HIS A 46 12.37 14.42 4.14
N LEU A 47 11.64 14.52 3.02
CA LEU A 47 12.15 14.89 1.69
C LEU A 47 11.95 16.36 1.38
N TYR A 48 11.21 17.09 2.25
CA TYR A 48 10.90 18.49 2.01
C TYR A 48 12.18 19.33 1.87
N GLN A 49 12.16 20.21 0.89
CA GLN A 49 13.21 21.20 0.65
C GLN A 49 12.57 22.58 0.68
N ASP A 50 13.22 23.52 1.37
CA ASP A 50 12.76 24.90 1.44
C ASP A 50 12.70 25.51 0.03
N PRO A 51 11.56 26.13 -0.37
CA PRO A 51 11.42 26.79 -1.68
C PRO A 51 12.47 27.89 -1.97
N HIS A 52 13.14 28.40 -0.96
CA HIS A 52 14.19 29.42 -1.10
C HIS A 52 15.59 28.86 -1.37
N VAL A 53 15.72 27.51 -1.39
CA VAL A 53 16.99 26.86 -1.72
C VAL A 53 17.14 26.71 -3.23
N ASP A 54 18.28 27.11 -3.77
CA ASP A 54 18.58 26.92 -5.19
C ASP A 54 18.73 25.44 -5.56
N ASN A 55 18.34 25.12 -6.80
CA ASN A 55 18.47 23.76 -7.36
C ASN A 55 17.73 22.66 -6.60
N GLN A 56 16.52 22.93 -6.14
CA GLN A 56 15.64 21.94 -5.53
C GLN A 56 15.51 20.69 -6.43
N LYS A 57 15.56 19.52 -5.77
CA LYS A 57 15.37 18.22 -6.43
C LYS A 57 14.02 17.59 -6.09
N PHE A 58 13.30 18.10 -5.11
CA PHE A 58 11.99 17.65 -4.68
C PHE A 58 11.03 18.83 -4.59
N ILE A 59 10.05 18.86 -5.49
CA ILE A 59 9.15 20.00 -5.68
C ILE A 59 7.71 19.51 -5.62
N LEU A 60 6.89 20.10 -4.75
CA LEU A 60 5.49 19.72 -4.56
C LEU A 60 4.54 20.71 -5.24
N HIS A 61 3.55 20.18 -5.93
CA HIS A 61 2.48 20.92 -6.59
C HIS A 61 1.11 20.53 -6.04
N HIS A 62 0.21 21.49 -5.95
CA HIS A 62 -1.20 21.21 -5.68
C HIS A 62 -1.94 20.90 -6.99
N GLY A 63 -2.73 19.84 -6.98
CA GLY A 63 -3.59 19.46 -8.09
C GLY A 63 -4.45 18.24 -7.76
N ASP A 64 -5.38 17.95 -8.65
CA ASP A 64 -6.30 16.83 -8.53
C ASP A 64 -6.48 16.15 -9.90
N MET A 65 -6.65 14.82 -9.92
CA MET A 65 -6.90 14.06 -11.14
C MET A 65 -8.23 14.42 -11.80
N THR A 66 -9.11 15.10 -11.07
CA THR A 66 -10.40 15.60 -11.58
C THR A 66 -10.29 16.97 -12.27
N ASP A 67 -9.12 17.64 -12.23
CA ASP A 67 -8.89 18.98 -12.81
C ASP A 67 -7.95 18.92 -14.03
N SER A 68 -8.52 18.77 -15.22
CA SER A 68 -7.77 18.69 -16.50
C SER A 68 -6.95 19.95 -16.79
N THR A 69 -7.46 21.13 -16.46
CA THR A 69 -6.77 22.41 -16.69
C THR A 69 -5.52 22.53 -15.83
N ASN A 70 -5.62 22.13 -14.55
CA ASN A 70 -4.49 22.11 -13.63
C ASN A 70 -3.43 21.12 -14.11
N LEU A 71 -3.82 19.88 -14.46
CA LEU A 71 -2.89 18.85 -14.97
C LEU A 71 -2.16 19.33 -16.23
N THR A 72 -2.87 19.89 -17.22
CA THR A 72 -2.28 20.42 -18.46
C THR A 72 -1.27 21.53 -18.15
N ARG A 73 -1.63 22.50 -17.30
CA ARG A 73 -0.72 23.58 -16.90
C ARG A 73 0.54 23.05 -16.22
N LEU A 74 0.41 22.08 -15.31
CA LEU A 74 1.56 21.49 -14.62
C LEU A 74 2.48 20.75 -15.58
N LEU A 75 1.93 19.95 -16.49
CA LEU A 75 2.73 19.26 -17.53
C LEU A 75 3.45 20.24 -18.44
N GLN A 76 2.80 21.34 -18.84
CA GLN A 76 3.41 22.40 -19.63
C GLN A 76 4.60 23.05 -18.91
N GLN A 77 4.49 23.27 -17.60
CA GLN A 77 5.55 23.89 -16.79
C GLN A 77 6.71 22.93 -16.50
N ILE A 78 6.40 21.67 -16.18
CA ILE A 78 7.39 20.68 -15.73
C ILE A 78 8.10 20.02 -16.90
N GLN A 79 7.39 19.73 -18.00
CA GLN A 79 7.92 19.02 -19.17
C GLN A 79 8.62 17.70 -18.79
N PRO A 80 7.95 16.78 -18.03
CA PRO A 80 8.60 15.61 -17.45
C PRO A 80 9.11 14.63 -18.51
N ASP A 81 10.23 13.95 -18.20
CA ASP A 81 10.73 12.82 -18.98
C ASP A 81 9.96 11.54 -18.62
N GLU A 82 9.54 11.41 -17.35
CA GLU A 82 8.80 10.26 -16.84
C GLU A 82 7.62 10.70 -15.97
N ILE A 83 6.47 10.05 -16.15
CA ILE A 83 5.28 10.23 -15.30
C ILE A 83 4.94 8.91 -14.64
N TYR A 84 4.77 8.94 -13.33
CA TYR A 84 4.26 7.83 -12.53
C TYR A 84 2.88 8.18 -12.00
N ASN A 85 1.84 7.65 -12.65
CA ASN A 85 0.45 7.89 -12.25
C ASN A 85 0.04 6.91 -11.16
N LEU A 86 0.23 7.31 -9.89
CA LEU A 86 -0.08 6.53 -8.70
C LEU A 86 -1.30 7.06 -7.94
N ALA A 87 -1.84 8.23 -8.35
CA ALA A 87 -3.01 8.81 -7.71
C ALA A 87 -4.25 7.95 -7.93
N ALA A 88 -4.90 7.58 -6.85
CA ALA A 88 -6.15 6.84 -6.86
C ALA A 88 -6.88 6.95 -5.51
N MET A 89 -8.20 6.74 -5.52
CA MET A 89 -8.98 6.36 -4.36
C MET A 89 -8.95 4.82 -4.25
N SER A 90 -7.86 4.27 -3.68
CA SER A 90 -7.51 2.85 -3.77
C SER A 90 -8.20 1.94 -2.73
N HIS A 91 -9.09 2.48 -1.87
CA HIS A 91 -9.77 1.68 -0.86
C HIS A 91 -11.00 1.00 -1.47
N VAL A 92 -10.90 -0.30 -1.76
CA VAL A 92 -11.93 -1.08 -2.48
C VAL A 92 -13.30 -0.98 -1.80
N ARG A 93 -13.40 -1.14 -0.46
CA ARG A 93 -14.69 -1.05 0.23
C ARG A 93 -15.34 0.33 0.08
N VAL A 94 -14.56 1.40 0.25
CA VAL A 94 -15.05 2.79 0.12
C VAL A 94 -15.52 3.10 -1.30
N SER A 95 -15.00 2.40 -2.33
CA SER A 95 -15.44 2.63 -3.71
C SER A 95 -16.92 2.31 -3.93
N PHE A 96 -17.53 1.45 -3.11
CA PHE A 96 -18.97 1.18 -3.16
C PHE A 96 -19.81 2.35 -2.60
N ASP A 97 -19.22 3.15 -1.72
CA ASP A 97 -19.88 4.32 -1.13
C ASP A 97 -19.71 5.59 -2.00
N MET A 98 -18.66 5.61 -2.85
CA MET A 98 -18.29 6.79 -3.68
C MET A 98 -17.96 6.40 -5.14
N PRO A 99 -18.84 5.67 -5.85
CA PRO A 99 -18.51 5.10 -7.16
C PRO A 99 -18.24 6.16 -8.25
N GLU A 100 -18.96 7.27 -8.27
CA GLU A 100 -18.78 8.35 -9.25
C GLU A 100 -17.42 9.04 -9.08
N TYR A 101 -17.04 9.38 -7.84
CA TYR A 101 -15.74 9.98 -7.56
C TYR A 101 -14.59 9.06 -7.99
N VAL A 102 -14.72 7.76 -7.70
CA VAL A 102 -13.71 6.76 -8.09
C VAL A 102 -13.61 6.64 -9.61
N ALA A 103 -14.74 6.62 -10.33
CA ALA A 103 -14.74 6.60 -11.78
C ALA A 103 -14.08 7.86 -12.37
N ASP A 104 -14.37 9.03 -11.80
CA ASP A 104 -13.83 10.30 -12.28
C ASP A 104 -12.32 10.45 -11.97
N ALA A 105 -11.89 10.17 -10.76
CA ALA A 105 -10.50 10.31 -10.33
C ALA A 105 -9.59 9.23 -10.92
N ASP A 106 -9.98 7.94 -10.81
CA ASP A 106 -9.12 6.81 -11.13
C ASP A 106 -9.20 6.40 -12.61
N GLY A 107 -10.39 6.50 -13.22
CA GLY A 107 -10.62 6.18 -14.63
C GLY A 107 -10.38 7.40 -15.52
N ILE A 108 -11.27 8.41 -15.45
CA ILE A 108 -11.19 9.60 -16.29
C ILE A 108 -9.96 10.44 -15.99
N GLY A 109 -9.48 10.46 -14.74
CA GLY A 109 -8.23 11.13 -14.38
C GLY A 109 -7.02 10.59 -15.16
N THR A 110 -6.97 9.28 -15.43
CA THR A 110 -5.95 8.68 -16.31
C THR A 110 -6.05 9.23 -17.74
N LEU A 111 -7.26 9.30 -18.31
CA LEU A 111 -7.49 9.90 -19.62
C LEU A 111 -7.04 11.37 -19.68
N ARG A 112 -7.40 12.17 -18.66
CA ARG A 112 -6.99 13.60 -18.59
C ARG A 112 -5.47 13.76 -18.66
N LEU A 113 -4.73 12.88 -18.00
CA LEU A 113 -3.27 12.93 -18.01
C LEU A 113 -2.70 12.56 -19.38
N LEU A 114 -3.22 11.50 -20.01
CA LEU A 114 -2.82 11.08 -21.36
C LEU A 114 -3.15 12.15 -22.41
N GLU A 115 -4.34 12.76 -22.35
CA GLU A 115 -4.72 13.89 -23.22
C GLU A 115 -3.84 15.11 -23.00
N ALA A 116 -3.48 15.42 -21.76
CA ALA A 116 -2.57 16.54 -21.48
C ALA A 116 -1.18 16.32 -22.09
N ILE A 117 -0.64 15.08 -22.06
CA ILE A 117 0.61 14.73 -22.76
C ILE A 117 0.46 14.98 -24.27
N ARG A 118 -0.63 14.48 -24.87
CA ARG A 118 -0.91 14.61 -26.31
C ARG A 118 -1.10 16.07 -26.72
N LEU A 119 -1.93 16.82 -26.00
CA LEU A 119 -2.21 18.24 -26.30
C LEU A 119 -0.95 19.13 -26.26
N LEU A 120 0.04 18.73 -25.47
CA LEU A 120 1.31 19.45 -25.32
C LEU A 120 2.41 18.97 -26.28
N GLY A 121 2.15 17.97 -27.12
CA GLY A 121 3.14 17.39 -28.04
C GLY A 121 4.29 16.68 -27.32
N LEU A 122 3.98 16.02 -26.19
CA LEU A 122 4.98 15.35 -25.36
C LEU A 122 5.04 13.83 -25.58
N GLU A 123 4.29 13.27 -26.55
CA GLU A 123 4.12 11.84 -26.79
C GLU A 123 5.45 11.11 -26.97
N GLN A 124 6.37 11.74 -27.71
CA GLN A 124 7.68 11.14 -28.02
C GLN A 124 8.74 11.42 -26.95
N LYS A 125 8.47 12.35 -26.03
CA LYS A 125 9.39 12.71 -24.96
C LYS A 125 9.07 11.98 -23.67
N THR A 126 7.80 11.98 -23.27
CA THR A 126 7.36 11.58 -21.93
C THR A 126 6.96 10.11 -21.89
N ARG A 127 7.63 9.33 -21.05
CA ARG A 127 7.24 7.95 -20.73
C ARG A 127 6.25 7.96 -19.56
N ILE A 128 5.15 7.21 -19.64
CA ILE A 128 4.16 7.16 -18.59
C ILE A 128 3.95 5.75 -18.06
N TYR A 129 4.02 5.60 -16.73
CA TYR A 129 3.61 4.43 -15.98
C TYR A 129 2.23 4.66 -15.37
N GLN A 130 1.29 3.78 -15.67
CA GLN A 130 -0.05 3.73 -15.07
C GLN A 130 -0.10 2.63 -14.01
N ALA A 131 -0.35 2.99 -12.77
CA ALA A 131 -0.62 2.03 -11.72
C ALA A 131 -1.99 1.38 -11.94
N SER A 132 -1.98 0.11 -12.33
CA SER A 132 -3.15 -0.75 -12.40
C SER A 132 -3.24 -1.63 -11.15
N THR A 133 -4.03 -2.70 -11.14
CA THR A 133 -4.33 -3.46 -9.92
C THR A 133 -4.70 -4.90 -10.23
N SER A 134 -4.38 -5.83 -9.35
CA SER A 134 -4.87 -7.22 -9.39
C SER A 134 -6.39 -7.35 -9.23
N GLU A 135 -7.07 -6.30 -8.73
CA GLU A 135 -8.55 -6.27 -8.64
C GLU A 135 -9.23 -6.33 -10.04
N LEU A 136 -8.47 -6.12 -11.12
CA LEU A 136 -8.97 -6.33 -12.48
C LEU A 136 -9.39 -7.77 -12.74
N TYR A 137 -8.72 -8.74 -12.13
CA TYR A 137 -8.98 -10.18 -12.35
C TYR A 137 -10.20 -10.69 -11.59
N GLY A 138 -10.63 -10.01 -10.52
CA GLY A 138 -11.83 -10.33 -9.75
C GLY A 138 -11.81 -11.69 -9.03
N GLY A 139 -10.68 -12.39 -9.02
CA GLY A 139 -10.54 -13.68 -8.36
C GLY A 139 -11.18 -14.86 -9.10
N MET A 140 -11.52 -14.71 -10.39
CA MET A 140 -12.18 -15.75 -11.19
C MET A 140 -11.20 -16.89 -11.50
N ALA A 141 -11.49 -18.09 -10.98
CA ALA A 141 -10.59 -19.24 -11.12
C ALA A 141 -10.36 -19.66 -12.58
N GLU A 142 -11.39 -19.56 -13.40
CA GLU A 142 -11.38 -19.88 -14.84
C GLU A 142 -10.53 -18.91 -15.68
N ASN A 143 -10.20 -17.74 -15.15
CA ASN A 143 -9.39 -16.74 -15.85
C ASN A 143 -7.89 -16.86 -15.58
N LYS A 144 -7.47 -17.83 -14.78
CA LYS A 144 -6.06 -18.11 -14.50
C LYS A 144 -5.41 -18.83 -15.68
N ASN A 145 -4.11 -18.64 -15.83
CA ASN A 145 -3.31 -19.40 -16.80
C ASN A 145 -3.17 -20.88 -16.37
N ASP A 146 -2.55 -21.69 -17.22
CA ASP A 146 -2.36 -23.15 -17.00
C ASP A 146 -1.57 -23.50 -15.73
N LYS A 147 -0.83 -22.53 -15.18
CA LYS A 147 -0.09 -22.68 -13.91
C LYS A 147 -0.94 -22.30 -12.68
N GLY A 148 -2.17 -21.82 -12.89
CA GLY A 148 -3.06 -21.38 -11.81
C GLY A 148 -2.83 -19.95 -11.31
N PHE A 149 -2.14 -19.10 -12.09
CA PHE A 149 -1.83 -17.71 -11.78
C PHE A 149 -2.57 -16.75 -12.71
N TYR A 150 -2.63 -15.46 -12.32
CA TYR A 150 -3.02 -14.39 -13.22
C TYR A 150 -1.77 -13.75 -13.83
N ASP A 151 -1.78 -13.59 -15.15
CA ASP A 151 -0.73 -12.95 -15.93
C ASP A 151 -1.27 -11.81 -16.79
N GLU A 152 -0.45 -11.22 -17.64
CA GLU A 152 -0.80 -10.10 -18.51
C GLU A 152 -1.84 -10.44 -19.59
N PHE A 153 -2.13 -11.72 -19.83
CA PHE A 153 -3.08 -12.23 -20.81
C PHE A 153 -4.38 -12.75 -20.19
N SER A 154 -4.40 -12.91 -18.88
CA SER A 154 -5.57 -13.37 -18.14
C SER A 154 -6.75 -12.43 -18.33
N PRO A 155 -7.97 -12.91 -18.64
CA PRO A 155 -9.15 -12.08 -18.78
C PRO A 155 -9.49 -11.32 -17.50
N PHE A 156 -9.94 -10.07 -17.65
CA PHE A 156 -10.37 -9.25 -16.54
C PHE A 156 -11.85 -9.44 -16.22
N TYR A 157 -12.18 -9.41 -14.93
CA TYR A 157 -13.55 -9.48 -14.41
C TYR A 157 -13.68 -8.68 -13.12
N PRO A 158 -13.59 -7.32 -13.18
CA PRO A 158 -13.58 -6.50 -11.97
C PRO A 158 -14.87 -6.64 -11.17
N ARG A 159 -14.75 -6.76 -9.84
CA ARG A 159 -15.87 -6.99 -8.92
C ARG A 159 -16.13 -5.83 -7.95
N SER A 160 -15.61 -4.64 -8.26
CA SER A 160 -15.81 -3.43 -7.46
C SER A 160 -15.81 -2.18 -8.34
N PRO A 161 -16.46 -1.08 -7.92
CA PRO A 161 -16.37 0.20 -8.63
C PRO A 161 -14.92 0.65 -8.83
N TYR A 162 -14.03 0.41 -7.86
CA TYR A 162 -12.60 0.64 -8.01
C TYR A 162 -11.99 -0.18 -9.16
N GLY A 163 -12.25 -1.49 -9.19
CA GLY A 163 -11.77 -2.36 -10.27
C GLY A 163 -12.28 -1.91 -11.65
N VAL A 164 -13.55 -1.48 -11.74
CA VAL A 164 -14.15 -0.96 -12.98
C VAL A 164 -13.48 0.36 -13.42
N ALA A 165 -13.20 1.27 -12.50
CA ALA A 165 -12.47 2.51 -12.83
C ALA A 165 -11.03 2.21 -13.30
N LYS A 166 -10.36 1.27 -12.64
CA LYS A 166 -9.00 0.85 -13.00
C LYS A 166 -8.93 0.09 -14.33
N ILE A 167 -9.94 -0.69 -14.71
CA ILE A 167 -9.97 -1.33 -16.04
C ILE A 167 -10.11 -0.30 -17.16
N TYR A 168 -10.88 0.78 -16.96
CA TYR A 168 -10.89 1.91 -17.87
C TYR A 168 -9.50 2.52 -18.01
N GLY A 169 -8.83 2.83 -16.89
CA GLY A 169 -7.45 3.36 -16.88
C GLY A 169 -6.46 2.46 -17.62
N PHE A 170 -6.56 1.14 -17.41
CA PHE A 170 -5.74 0.14 -18.10
C PHE A 170 -5.93 0.18 -19.62
N TRP A 171 -7.18 0.09 -20.09
CA TRP A 171 -7.46 0.01 -21.51
C TRP A 171 -7.22 1.34 -22.23
N ILE A 172 -7.50 2.48 -21.62
CA ILE A 172 -7.20 3.78 -22.23
C ILE A 172 -5.69 4.02 -22.36
N THR A 173 -4.89 3.57 -21.39
CA THR A 173 -3.42 3.62 -21.48
C THR A 173 -2.91 2.78 -22.64
N LYS A 174 -3.42 1.55 -22.79
CA LYS A 174 -3.09 0.67 -23.91
C LYS A 174 -3.53 1.27 -25.25
N ASN A 175 -4.73 1.83 -25.32
CA ASN A 175 -5.25 2.50 -26.53
C ASN A 175 -4.36 3.67 -26.96
N TYR A 176 -3.91 4.52 -26.01
CA TYR A 176 -3.04 5.67 -26.33
C TYR A 176 -1.63 5.22 -26.75
N ARG A 177 -1.13 4.15 -26.19
CA ARG A 177 0.12 3.50 -26.66
C ARG A 177 0.00 3.09 -28.13
N GLU A 178 -1.09 2.45 -28.51
CA GLU A 178 -1.29 1.89 -29.85
C GLU A 178 -1.71 2.96 -30.87
N ALA A 179 -2.53 3.94 -30.48
CA ALA A 179 -3.08 4.94 -31.40
C ALA A 179 -2.14 6.14 -31.63
N TYR A 180 -1.31 6.50 -30.63
CA TYR A 180 -0.48 7.70 -30.69
C TYR A 180 1.02 7.42 -30.49
N ASP A 181 1.42 6.16 -30.53
CA ASP A 181 2.82 5.72 -30.35
C ASP A 181 3.46 6.26 -29.06
N MET A 182 2.65 6.38 -28.00
CA MET A 182 3.12 6.83 -26.69
C MET A 182 3.86 5.73 -25.95
N PHE A 183 4.97 6.07 -25.27
CA PHE A 183 5.58 5.13 -24.33
C PHE A 183 4.73 5.04 -23.05
N ALA A 184 3.63 4.31 -23.11
CA ALA A 184 2.66 4.17 -22.02
C ALA A 184 2.56 2.71 -21.57
N CYS A 185 2.81 2.46 -20.29
CA CYS A 185 2.88 1.13 -19.69
C CYS A 185 1.89 1.00 -18.53
N ASN A 186 1.28 -0.17 -18.39
CA ASN A 186 0.54 -0.53 -17.19
C ASN A 186 1.37 -1.46 -16.30
N GLY A 187 1.39 -1.20 -14.99
CA GLY A 187 1.80 -2.17 -13.98
C GLY A 187 0.59 -2.74 -13.26
N ILE A 188 0.31 -4.02 -13.43
CA ILE A 188 -0.78 -4.72 -12.74
C ILE A 188 -0.27 -5.13 -11.37
N LEU A 189 -0.47 -4.25 -10.39
CA LEU A 189 0.06 -4.39 -9.04
C LEU A 189 -0.76 -5.39 -8.22
N PHE A 190 -0.09 -6.40 -7.68
CA PHE A 190 -0.63 -7.20 -6.58
C PHE A 190 -0.41 -6.47 -5.25
N ASN A 191 -0.96 -7.01 -4.15
CA ASN A 191 -0.91 -6.31 -2.88
C ASN A 191 0.55 -6.08 -2.44
N HIS A 192 0.87 -4.85 -2.08
CA HIS A 192 2.21 -4.49 -1.61
C HIS A 192 2.11 -3.55 -0.42
N GLU A 193 2.87 -3.85 0.57
CA GLU A 193 2.73 -3.36 1.91
C GLU A 193 4.04 -2.77 2.43
N SER A 194 3.96 -2.01 3.49
CA SER A 194 5.12 -1.43 4.15
C SER A 194 4.73 -0.72 5.46
N PRO A 195 5.70 -0.22 6.24
CA PRO A 195 5.45 0.72 7.33
C PRO A 195 4.65 1.98 6.95
N ARG A 196 4.58 2.32 5.66
CA ARG A 196 3.86 3.50 5.13
C ARG A 196 2.49 3.16 4.53
N ARG A 197 2.05 1.90 4.64
CA ARG A 197 0.69 1.52 4.20
C ARG A 197 -0.36 2.32 4.96
N GLY A 198 -1.48 2.65 4.30
CA GLY A 198 -2.61 3.30 4.97
C GLY A 198 -3.14 2.44 6.13
N GLU A 199 -3.48 3.07 7.24
CA GLU A 199 -3.80 2.41 8.52
C GLU A 199 -5.04 1.52 8.47
N THR A 200 -5.97 1.80 7.55
CA THR A 200 -7.24 1.06 7.36
C THR A 200 -7.08 -0.20 6.50
N PHE A 201 -5.93 -0.41 5.86
CA PHE A 201 -5.66 -1.64 5.11
C PHE A 201 -5.32 -2.79 6.05
N VAL A 202 -5.76 -4.00 5.69
CA VAL A 202 -5.74 -5.18 6.56
C VAL A 202 -4.39 -5.46 7.20
N THR A 203 -3.31 -5.42 6.45
CA THR A 203 -1.95 -5.68 6.95
C THR A 203 -1.52 -4.65 7.98
N ARG A 204 -1.73 -3.35 7.68
CA ARG A 204 -1.37 -2.28 8.60
C ARG A 204 -2.29 -2.24 9.83
N LYS A 205 -3.58 -2.56 9.65
CA LYS A 205 -4.51 -2.74 10.76
C LYS A 205 -4.01 -3.83 11.71
N ILE A 206 -3.55 -4.97 11.18
CA ILE A 206 -2.98 -6.06 11.97
C ILE A 206 -1.74 -5.60 12.73
N THR A 207 -0.72 -5.05 12.04
CA THR A 207 0.56 -4.71 12.68
C THR A 207 0.40 -3.63 13.75
N ARG A 208 -0.46 -2.62 13.52
CA ARG A 208 -0.79 -1.59 14.52
C ARG A 208 -1.51 -2.17 15.73
N ALA A 209 -2.54 -3.01 15.51
CA ALA A 209 -3.28 -3.65 16.59
C ALA A 209 -2.40 -4.58 17.43
N VAL A 210 -1.59 -5.43 16.79
CA VAL A 210 -0.63 -6.31 17.48
C VAL A 210 0.37 -5.49 18.29
N SER A 211 0.90 -4.40 17.74
CA SER A 211 1.81 -3.51 18.49
C SER A 211 1.13 -2.88 19.69
N LYS A 212 -0.10 -2.40 19.56
CA LYS A 212 -0.89 -1.85 20.68
C LYS A 212 -1.18 -2.92 21.74
N ILE A 213 -1.56 -4.14 21.33
CA ILE A 213 -1.81 -5.25 22.25
C ILE A 213 -0.53 -5.63 23.01
N ALA A 214 0.58 -5.77 22.29
CA ALA A 214 1.87 -6.09 22.91
C ALA A 214 2.35 -5.01 23.89
N LEU A 215 1.97 -3.76 23.70
CA LEU A 215 2.32 -2.65 24.60
C LEU A 215 1.25 -2.35 25.67
N GLY A 216 0.16 -3.15 25.76
CA GLY A 216 -0.91 -2.96 26.72
C GLY A 216 -1.79 -1.74 26.46
N LEU A 217 -1.89 -1.28 25.22
CA LEU A 217 -2.72 -0.13 24.80
C LEU A 217 -4.09 -0.53 24.23
N GLN A 218 -4.27 -1.81 23.91
CA GLN A 218 -5.49 -2.35 23.29
C GLN A 218 -5.70 -3.81 23.75
N GLU A 219 -6.96 -4.21 23.96
CA GLU A 219 -7.28 -5.58 24.39
C GLU A 219 -7.33 -6.55 23.21
N LYS A 220 -8.08 -6.20 22.18
CA LYS A 220 -8.31 -7.02 21.00
C LYS A 220 -8.66 -6.16 19.78
N PHE A 221 -8.68 -6.77 18.61
CA PHE A 221 -9.11 -6.16 17.35
C PHE A 221 -10.01 -7.09 16.55
N PHE A 222 -10.63 -6.54 15.52
CA PHE A 222 -11.59 -7.25 14.69
C PHE A 222 -11.14 -7.29 13.24
N LEU A 223 -11.32 -8.45 12.58
CA LEU A 223 -11.06 -8.66 11.16
C LEU A 223 -12.27 -9.30 10.48
N GLY A 224 -12.28 -9.27 9.15
CA GLY A 224 -13.24 -10.06 8.34
C GLY A 224 -12.73 -11.49 8.09
N ASN A 225 -12.77 -11.92 6.83
CA ASN A 225 -12.40 -13.26 6.42
C ASN A 225 -10.91 -13.57 6.64
N LEU A 226 -10.60 -14.46 7.57
CA LEU A 226 -9.23 -14.90 7.89
C LEU A 226 -8.65 -15.89 6.87
N GLU A 227 -9.52 -16.54 6.06
CA GLU A 227 -9.09 -17.49 5.02
C GLU A 227 -8.68 -16.82 3.71
N ALA A 228 -9.03 -15.54 3.53
CA ALA A 228 -8.67 -14.82 2.32
C ALA A 228 -7.16 -14.85 2.09
N LYS A 229 -6.76 -15.21 0.87
CA LYS A 229 -5.35 -15.34 0.46
C LYS A 229 -4.96 -14.16 -0.43
N ARG A 230 -3.81 -13.59 -0.15
CA ARG A 230 -3.24 -12.49 -0.95
C ARG A 230 -1.76 -12.73 -1.22
N ASP A 231 -1.33 -12.28 -2.37
CA ASP A 231 0.08 -12.14 -2.73
C ASP A 231 0.54 -10.79 -2.18
N TRP A 232 1.34 -10.81 -1.12
CA TRP A 232 1.85 -9.62 -0.45
C TRP A 232 3.34 -9.45 -0.70
N GLY A 233 3.71 -8.35 -1.37
CA GLY A 233 5.10 -7.94 -1.54
C GLY A 233 5.44 -6.68 -0.76
N HIS A 234 6.72 -6.30 -0.77
CA HIS A 234 7.19 -5.06 -0.14
C HIS A 234 7.14 -3.90 -1.14
N ALA A 235 6.60 -2.75 -0.74
CA ALA A 235 6.45 -1.57 -1.61
C ALA A 235 7.78 -1.10 -2.22
N LYS A 236 8.91 -1.26 -1.54
CA LYS A 236 10.25 -0.93 -2.08
C LYS A 236 10.58 -1.74 -3.35
N ASP A 237 10.20 -3.02 -3.41
CA ASP A 237 10.41 -3.84 -4.58
C ASP A 237 9.50 -3.41 -5.73
N TYR A 238 8.26 -3.03 -5.42
CA TYR A 238 7.28 -2.59 -6.40
C TYR A 238 7.67 -1.25 -7.04
N VAL A 239 8.12 -0.26 -6.27
CA VAL A 239 8.55 1.02 -6.86
C VAL A 239 9.82 0.87 -7.71
N ARG A 240 10.70 -0.08 -7.37
CA ARG A 240 11.83 -0.44 -8.21
C ARG A 240 11.36 -0.99 -9.56
N MET A 241 10.35 -1.85 -9.57
CA MET A 241 9.76 -2.37 -10.81
C MET A 241 9.09 -1.28 -11.63
N MET A 242 8.35 -0.36 -11.02
CA MET A 242 7.74 0.80 -11.70
C MET A 242 8.79 1.58 -12.51
N TRP A 243 9.96 1.82 -11.90
CA TRP A 243 11.06 2.47 -12.59
C TRP A 243 11.63 1.60 -13.71
N MET A 244 11.86 0.31 -13.48
CA MET A 244 12.41 -0.62 -14.48
C MET A 244 11.51 -0.70 -15.73
N ILE A 245 10.19 -0.70 -15.56
CA ILE A 245 9.20 -0.69 -16.65
C ILE A 245 9.40 0.53 -17.57
N LEU A 246 9.65 1.71 -17.02
CA LEU A 246 9.90 2.89 -17.84
C LEU A 246 11.32 2.96 -18.42
N GLN A 247 12.23 2.06 -18.03
CA GLN A 247 13.55 1.92 -18.66
C GLN A 247 13.57 0.85 -19.76
N ALA A 248 12.50 0.08 -19.95
CA ALA A 248 12.40 -0.94 -20.97
C ALA A 248 12.53 -0.36 -22.38
N GLU A 249 12.90 -1.20 -23.36
CA GLU A 249 13.02 -0.79 -24.76
C GLU A 249 11.67 -0.49 -25.42
N LYS A 250 10.61 -1.25 -25.00
CA LYS A 250 9.26 -1.13 -25.56
C LYS A 250 8.23 -0.97 -24.46
N PRO A 251 7.17 -0.20 -24.71
CA PRO A 251 6.06 -0.08 -23.76
C PRO A 251 5.22 -1.35 -23.78
N GLU A 252 5.09 -1.99 -22.61
CA GLU A 252 4.27 -3.19 -22.42
C GLU A 252 3.49 -3.09 -21.10
N ASP A 253 2.58 -4.06 -20.87
CA ASP A 253 1.88 -4.25 -19.62
C ASP A 253 2.60 -5.32 -18.77
N TRP A 254 2.63 -5.18 -17.45
CA TRP A 254 3.46 -6.00 -16.56
C TRP A 254 2.71 -6.39 -15.30
N VAL A 255 2.69 -7.67 -14.97
CA VAL A 255 2.31 -8.15 -13.64
C VAL A 255 3.43 -7.93 -12.66
N ILE A 256 3.10 -7.32 -11.52
CA ILE A 256 4.03 -7.09 -10.40
C ILE A 256 3.48 -7.84 -9.19
N ALA A 257 4.09 -8.99 -8.88
CA ALA A 257 3.65 -9.92 -7.86
C ALA A 257 4.84 -10.68 -7.27
N THR A 258 4.65 -11.31 -6.10
CA THR A 258 5.67 -12.21 -5.55
C THR A 258 5.53 -13.64 -6.06
N GLY A 259 4.33 -14.03 -6.51
CA GLY A 259 3.98 -15.40 -6.89
C GLY A 259 3.72 -16.31 -5.69
N VAL A 260 3.63 -15.75 -4.48
CA VAL A 260 3.36 -16.49 -3.24
C VAL A 260 2.17 -15.89 -2.53
N THR A 261 1.25 -16.72 -2.06
CA THR A 261 0.08 -16.26 -1.29
C THR A 261 0.14 -16.73 0.16
N THR A 262 -0.42 -15.89 1.03
CA THR A 262 -0.55 -16.19 2.46
C THR A 262 -1.97 -15.83 2.92
N THR A 263 -2.51 -16.57 3.89
CA THR A 263 -3.80 -16.25 4.50
C THR A 263 -3.69 -15.04 5.43
N VAL A 264 -4.79 -14.33 5.63
CA VAL A 264 -4.86 -13.26 6.65
C VAL A 264 -4.50 -13.83 8.02
N ARG A 265 -4.98 -15.05 8.35
CA ARG A 265 -4.65 -15.76 9.61
C ARG A 265 -3.13 -15.93 9.80
N ASP A 266 -2.43 -16.37 8.76
CA ASP A 266 -0.99 -16.60 8.87
C ASP A 266 -0.21 -15.28 8.96
N PHE A 267 -0.70 -14.20 8.32
CA PHE A 267 -0.15 -12.87 8.53
C PHE A 267 -0.30 -12.41 9.99
N VAL A 268 -1.45 -12.67 10.63
CA VAL A 268 -1.67 -12.39 12.06
C VAL A 268 -0.68 -13.18 12.91
N ARG A 269 -0.49 -14.49 12.63
CA ARG A 269 0.50 -15.32 13.35
C ARG A 269 1.92 -14.78 13.24
N LEU A 270 2.31 -14.35 12.04
CA LEU A 270 3.63 -13.76 11.81
C LEU A 270 3.81 -12.45 12.58
N ALA A 271 2.80 -11.58 12.58
CA ALA A 271 2.85 -10.31 13.29
C ALA A 271 2.96 -10.50 14.82
N PHE A 272 2.14 -11.36 15.43
CA PHE A 272 2.27 -11.70 16.85
C PHE A 272 3.59 -12.40 17.15
N GLY A 273 4.00 -13.32 16.28
CA GLY A 273 5.28 -14.02 16.39
C GLY A 273 6.48 -13.08 16.41
N ASP A 274 6.44 -11.95 15.68
CA ASP A 274 7.54 -10.98 15.67
C ASP A 274 7.76 -10.31 17.04
N VAL A 275 6.70 -10.12 17.81
CA VAL A 275 6.76 -9.60 19.19
C VAL A 275 6.80 -10.69 20.26
N GLY A 276 7.09 -11.95 19.89
CA GLY A 276 7.24 -13.05 20.84
C GLY A 276 5.93 -13.62 21.41
N ILE A 277 4.79 -13.35 20.76
CA ILE A 277 3.48 -13.87 21.17
C ILE A 277 3.04 -14.95 20.19
N GLU A 278 2.72 -16.14 20.66
CA GLU A 278 2.08 -17.20 19.89
C GLU A 278 0.57 -17.12 20.07
N VAL A 279 -0.19 -17.16 18.96
CA VAL A 279 -1.65 -17.15 18.98
C VAL A 279 -2.22 -18.46 18.44
N GLU A 280 -3.26 -18.97 19.10
CA GLU A 280 -4.10 -20.07 18.64
C GLU A 280 -5.47 -19.55 18.22
N PHE A 281 -6.09 -20.22 17.24
CA PHE A 281 -7.42 -19.86 16.77
C PHE A 281 -8.42 -20.95 17.16
N LYS A 282 -9.61 -20.55 17.61
CA LYS A 282 -10.72 -21.44 18.00
C LYS A 282 -12.01 -20.95 17.34
N GLY A 283 -12.88 -21.88 16.97
CA GLY A 283 -14.10 -21.62 16.20
C GLY A 283 -13.85 -21.58 14.70
N GLU A 284 -14.86 -21.28 13.92
CA GLU A 284 -14.84 -21.25 12.45
C GLU A 284 -15.67 -20.09 11.92
N GLY A 285 -15.28 -19.54 10.77
CA GLY A 285 -15.98 -18.47 10.08
C GLY A 285 -16.19 -17.24 10.97
N VAL A 286 -17.42 -16.77 11.10
CA VAL A 286 -17.76 -15.58 11.91
C VAL A 286 -17.62 -15.78 13.43
N ASN A 287 -17.51 -17.03 13.89
CA ASN A 287 -17.33 -17.36 15.29
C ASN A 287 -15.84 -17.61 15.64
N GLU A 288 -14.93 -17.43 14.67
CA GLU A 288 -13.51 -17.64 14.90
C GLU A 288 -12.90 -16.54 15.76
N LYS A 289 -12.07 -16.96 16.73
CA LYS A 289 -11.39 -16.07 17.66
C LYS A 289 -9.94 -16.48 17.81
N GLY A 290 -9.06 -15.49 18.03
CA GLY A 290 -7.65 -15.67 18.33
C GLY A 290 -7.35 -15.45 19.82
N PHE A 291 -6.57 -16.34 20.40
CA PHE A 291 -6.18 -16.31 21.81
C PHE A 291 -4.67 -16.40 21.98
N ILE A 292 -4.12 -15.74 22.98
CA ILE A 292 -2.70 -15.87 23.34
C ILE A 292 -2.46 -17.28 23.89
N LYS A 293 -1.63 -18.07 23.20
CA LYS A 293 -1.26 -19.43 23.58
C LYS A 293 0.00 -19.47 24.45
N SER A 294 1.03 -18.71 24.05
CA SER A 294 2.30 -18.62 24.78
C SER A 294 2.98 -17.28 24.51
N ILE A 295 3.89 -16.88 25.40
CA ILE A 295 4.72 -15.68 25.28
C ILE A 295 6.18 -16.08 25.50
N ASP A 296 7.02 -15.85 24.49
CA ASP A 296 8.47 -15.90 24.59
C ASP A 296 8.96 -14.62 25.25
N GLN A 297 9.31 -14.69 26.53
CA GLN A 297 9.65 -13.53 27.36
C GLN A 297 10.88 -12.78 26.84
N GLU A 298 11.90 -13.48 26.36
CA GLU A 298 13.12 -12.85 25.84
C GLU A 298 12.81 -12.03 24.58
N LYS A 299 12.11 -12.66 23.61
CA LYS A 299 11.72 -12.03 22.37
C LYS A 299 10.75 -10.88 22.60
N TYR A 300 9.77 -11.07 23.49
CA TYR A 300 8.80 -10.06 23.86
C TYR A 300 9.48 -8.84 24.51
N SER A 301 10.34 -9.04 25.50
CA SER A 301 11.08 -7.95 26.16
C SER A 301 11.97 -7.19 25.17
N LYS A 302 12.64 -7.91 24.29
CA LYS A 302 13.46 -7.28 23.23
C LYS A 302 12.61 -6.45 22.26
N ALA A 303 11.45 -6.95 21.85
CA ALA A 303 10.56 -6.26 20.92
C ALA A 303 9.86 -5.06 21.57
N THR A 304 9.32 -5.21 22.78
CA THR A 304 8.49 -4.19 23.45
C THR A 304 9.23 -3.28 24.41
N GLY A 305 10.39 -3.71 24.93
CA GLY A 305 11.09 -3.04 26.02
C GLY A 305 10.45 -3.28 27.40
N ILE A 306 9.49 -4.22 27.52
CA ILE A 306 8.78 -4.55 28.76
C ILE A 306 9.36 -5.85 29.30
N SER A 307 9.92 -5.81 30.51
CA SER A 307 10.68 -6.96 31.08
C SER A 307 9.79 -8.09 31.60
N ASN A 308 8.56 -7.82 32.09
CA ASN A 308 7.63 -8.84 32.62
C ASN A 308 6.17 -8.41 32.33
N PRO A 309 5.47 -8.99 31.35
CA PRO A 309 4.05 -8.71 31.14
C PRO A 309 3.13 -9.35 32.20
N VAL A 310 3.61 -10.32 32.97
CA VAL A 310 2.78 -11.19 33.84
C VAL A 310 2.83 -10.82 35.34
N GLU A 311 3.83 -10.04 35.83
CA GLU A 311 4.09 -9.88 37.27
C GLU A 311 3.85 -8.49 37.88
N GLU A 312 3.48 -7.46 37.11
CA GLU A 312 3.23 -6.13 37.70
C GLU A 312 1.74 -5.88 38.00
N ASN A 313 1.16 -6.67 38.89
CA ASN A 313 0.01 -6.27 39.70
C ASN A 313 0.45 -5.27 40.79
N ASN A 314 1.04 -4.16 40.43
CA ASN A 314 1.26 -3.07 41.36
C ASN A 314 0.05 -2.13 41.34
N GLU A 315 -0.69 -2.10 42.43
CA GLU A 315 -1.93 -1.34 42.69
C GLU A 315 -1.78 0.20 42.58
N GLN A 316 -0.69 0.72 41.99
CA GLN A 316 -0.43 2.16 41.90
C GLN A 316 -0.28 2.71 40.48
N GLN A 317 -0.50 1.93 39.43
CA GLN A 317 -0.54 2.50 38.06
C GLN A 317 -1.96 2.71 37.58
N THR A 318 -2.47 3.91 37.76
CA THR A 318 -3.74 4.44 37.19
C THR A 318 -3.64 4.70 35.69
N THR A 319 -3.06 3.82 34.92
CA THR A 319 -3.14 3.82 33.46
C THR A 319 -3.87 2.54 33.05
N ASN A 320 -4.80 2.65 32.07
CA ASN A 320 -5.54 1.54 31.46
C ASN A 320 -4.61 0.54 30.74
N ASN A 321 -3.58 0.05 31.38
CA ASN A 321 -2.57 -0.83 30.81
C ASN A 321 -3.08 -2.26 30.84
N ILE A 322 -3.60 -2.74 29.71
CA ILE A 322 -4.13 -4.09 29.54
C ILE A 322 -3.02 -4.98 29.03
N GLN A 323 -2.26 -5.56 29.97
CA GLN A 323 -1.13 -6.45 29.63
C GLN A 323 -1.60 -7.72 28.90
N PRO A 324 -0.83 -8.22 27.90
CA PRO A 324 -1.11 -9.51 27.28
C PRO A 324 -0.94 -10.64 28.30
N ALA A 325 -1.91 -11.56 28.33
CA ALA A 325 -1.90 -12.71 29.25
C ALA A 325 -2.32 -13.99 28.51
N LEU A 326 -1.86 -15.14 29.02
CA LEU A 326 -2.22 -16.44 28.46
C LEU A 326 -3.74 -16.66 28.47
N GLY A 327 -4.27 -17.21 27.37
CA GLY A 327 -5.70 -17.46 27.21
C GLY A 327 -6.55 -16.22 26.91
N LYS A 328 -5.97 -15.01 26.87
CA LYS A 328 -6.68 -13.78 26.55
C LYS A 328 -7.07 -13.75 25.07
N GLU A 329 -8.34 -13.40 24.81
CA GLU A 329 -8.84 -13.13 23.45
C GLU A 329 -8.22 -11.85 22.91
N VAL A 330 -7.57 -11.92 21.75
CA VAL A 330 -6.89 -10.79 21.09
C VAL A 330 -7.44 -10.47 19.70
N LEU A 331 -8.25 -11.37 19.13
CA LEU A 331 -8.86 -11.21 17.83
C LEU A 331 -10.23 -11.87 17.80
N SER A 332 -11.19 -11.22 17.14
CA SER A 332 -12.48 -11.79 16.76
C SER A 332 -12.78 -11.51 15.30
N VAL A 333 -13.46 -12.43 14.63
CA VAL A 333 -14.04 -12.16 13.31
C VAL A 333 -15.32 -11.35 13.49
N ASP A 334 -15.50 -10.31 12.65
CA ASP A 334 -16.69 -9.46 12.65
C ASP A 334 -17.24 -9.33 11.21
N PRO A 335 -18.52 -9.70 10.96
CA PRO A 335 -19.14 -9.62 9.65
C PRO A 335 -19.17 -8.23 9.01
N THR A 336 -19.10 -7.15 9.79
CA THR A 336 -19.05 -5.77 9.28
C THR A 336 -17.85 -5.50 8.38
N TYR A 337 -16.77 -6.28 8.53
CA TYR A 337 -15.55 -6.14 7.71
C TYR A 337 -15.56 -7.02 6.45
N PHE A 338 -16.63 -7.78 6.19
CA PHE A 338 -16.76 -8.52 4.92
C PHE A 338 -17.11 -7.56 3.78
N ARG A 339 -16.57 -7.84 2.60
CA ARG A 339 -16.90 -7.06 1.40
C ARG A 339 -18.23 -7.53 0.81
N PRO A 340 -18.99 -6.65 0.13
CA PRO A 340 -20.21 -7.06 -0.59
C PRO A 340 -19.96 -8.15 -1.63
N THR A 341 -18.79 -8.11 -2.27
CA THR A 341 -18.28 -9.13 -3.19
C THR A 341 -16.88 -9.52 -2.75
N GLU A 342 -16.72 -10.71 -2.18
CA GLU A 342 -15.43 -11.18 -1.70
C GLU A 342 -14.57 -11.71 -2.85
N VAL A 343 -13.28 -11.52 -2.74
CA VAL A 343 -12.25 -12.07 -3.63
C VAL A 343 -11.36 -12.97 -2.78
N ASP A 344 -11.50 -14.29 -2.92
CA ASP A 344 -10.84 -15.25 -2.04
C ASP A 344 -9.33 -15.38 -2.31
N LEU A 345 -8.95 -15.36 -3.59
CA LEU A 345 -7.57 -15.60 -4.01
C LEU A 345 -7.16 -14.71 -5.18
N LEU A 346 -6.10 -13.94 -4.96
CA LEU A 346 -5.34 -13.26 -6.01
C LEU A 346 -3.89 -13.69 -5.91
N ILE A 347 -3.36 -14.29 -6.99
CA ILE A 347 -1.96 -14.71 -7.12
C ILE A 347 -1.46 -14.35 -8.52
N GLY A 348 -0.35 -13.61 -8.61
CA GLY A 348 0.21 -13.15 -9.88
C GLY A 348 1.36 -14.00 -10.38
N ASP A 349 1.53 -14.07 -11.71
CA ASP A 349 2.69 -14.70 -12.36
C ASP A 349 3.77 -13.63 -12.64
N PRO A 350 4.86 -13.54 -11.87
CA PRO A 350 5.94 -12.58 -12.10
C PRO A 350 6.94 -13.02 -13.18
N THR A 351 6.66 -14.10 -13.91
CA THR A 351 7.63 -14.71 -14.86
C THR A 351 8.11 -13.72 -15.90
N LYS A 352 7.21 -12.95 -16.52
CA LYS A 352 7.55 -11.95 -17.53
C LYS A 352 8.50 -10.87 -16.97
N ALA A 353 8.20 -10.34 -15.78
CA ALA A 353 9.02 -9.34 -15.11
C ALA A 353 10.43 -9.87 -14.82
N LYS A 354 10.52 -11.11 -14.35
CA LYS A 354 11.77 -11.79 -14.08
C LYS A 354 12.61 -12.04 -15.35
N GLU A 355 12.00 -12.59 -16.39
CA GLU A 355 12.69 -12.99 -17.61
C GLU A 355 13.13 -11.81 -18.47
N LYS A 356 12.24 -10.80 -18.65
CA LYS A 356 12.52 -9.67 -19.54
C LYS A 356 13.27 -8.52 -18.86
N LEU A 357 13.01 -8.26 -17.57
CA LEU A 357 13.61 -7.13 -16.85
C LEU A 357 14.57 -7.56 -15.73
N GLY A 358 14.70 -8.85 -15.45
CA GLY A 358 15.51 -9.33 -14.34
C GLY A 358 14.97 -8.95 -12.96
N TRP A 359 13.68 -8.56 -12.88
CA TRP A 359 13.10 -8.16 -11.62
C TRP A 359 12.78 -9.37 -10.74
N VAL A 360 13.26 -9.34 -9.51
CA VAL A 360 12.95 -10.31 -8.45
C VAL A 360 12.72 -9.53 -7.16
N PRO A 361 11.69 -9.85 -6.37
CA PRO A 361 11.53 -9.25 -5.04
C PRO A 361 12.77 -9.49 -4.17
N GLU A 362 13.23 -8.46 -3.46
CA GLU A 362 14.36 -8.53 -2.51
C GLU A 362 13.88 -8.84 -1.09
N HIS A 363 12.57 -8.60 -0.83
CA HIS A 363 11.95 -8.82 0.46
C HIS A 363 10.97 -9.98 0.37
N ASP A 364 11.08 -10.91 1.30
CA ASP A 364 10.09 -11.95 1.54
C ASP A 364 9.02 -11.48 2.54
N LEU A 365 7.99 -12.29 2.76
CA LEU A 365 6.90 -11.96 3.68
C LEU A 365 7.38 -11.78 5.12
N ALA A 366 8.35 -12.56 5.57
CA ALA A 366 8.87 -12.47 6.94
C ALA A 366 9.59 -11.15 7.18
N SER A 367 10.43 -10.72 6.23
CA SER A 367 11.11 -9.42 6.29
C SER A 367 10.14 -8.25 6.18
N LEU A 368 9.10 -8.37 5.36
CA LEU A 368 8.02 -7.37 5.25
C LEU A 368 7.29 -7.21 6.60
N VAL A 369 6.83 -8.30 7.19
CA VAL A 369 6.12 -8.26 8.49
C VAL A 369 7.01 -7.67 9.56
N LYS A 370 8.28 -8.08 9.61
CA LYS A 370 9.26 -7.55 10.56
C LYS A 370 9.46 -6.03 10.40
N ASP A 371 9.64 -5.52 9.17
CA ASP A 371 9.80 -4.08 8.90
C ASP A 371 8.57 -3.30 9.40
N MET A 372 7.36 -3.80 9.10
CA MET A 372 6.10 -3.20 9.54
C MET A 372 5.95 -3.24 11.07
N MET A 373 6.22 -4.37 11.71
CA MET A 373 6.11 -4.52 13.15
C MET A 373 7.10 -3.64 13.92
N GLN A 374 8.36 -3.60 13.51
CA GLN A 374 9.37 -2.73 14.13
C GLN A 374 8.97 -1.25 14.06
N SER A 375 8.45 -0.82 12.93
CA SER A 375 7.95 0.54 12.74
C SER A 375 6.76 0.84 13.65
N ASP A 376 5.77 -0.07 13.70
CA ASP A 376 4.54 0.17 14.48
C ASP A 376 4.76 0.06 15.98
N VAL A 377 5.59 -0.88 16.45
CA VAL A 377 6.01 -0.93 17.86
C VAL A 377 6.73 0.36 18.27
N THR A 378 7.64 0.86 17.42
CA THR A 378 8.33 2.13 17.67
C THR A 378 7.37 3.31 17.71
N LEU A 379 6.38 3.33 16.83
CA LEU A 379 5.34 4.36 16.80
C LEU A 379 4.48 4.32 18.08
N MET A 380 4.00 3.15 18.48
CA MET A 380 3.12 2.99 19.63
C MET A 380 3.85 3.15 20.98
N ARG A 381 5.17 2.95 21.03
CA ARG A 381 5.97 3.29 22.23
C ARG A 381 5.89 4.77 22.59
N LYS A 382 5.81 5.66 21.60
CA LYS A 382 5.62 7.09 21.86
C LYS A 382 4.34 7.35 22.64
N ASP A 383 3.27 6.61 22.34
CA ASP A 383 2.01 6.73 23.05
C ASP A 383 2.16 6.24 24.52
N VAL A 384 2.88 5.15 24.74
CA VAL A 384 3.20 4.65 26.11
C VAL A 384 4.01 5.69 26.88
N ASP A 385 5.01 6.29 26.27
CA ASP A 385 5.86 7.32 26.92
C ASP A 385 5.06 8.59 27.24
N LEU A 386 4.17 9.02 26.35
CA LEU A 386 3.27 10.14 26.61
C LEU A 386 2.31 9.84 27.78
N LEU A 387 1.72 8.65 27.83
CA LEU A 387 0.86 8.23 28.94
C LEU A 387 1.63 8.20 30.28
N LYS A 388 2.84 7.64 30.29
CA LYS A 388 3.70 7.64 31.49
C LYS A 388 4.07 9.06 31.96
N ALA A 389 4.18 9.99 31.04
CA ALA A 389 4.43 11.41 31.34
C ALA A 389 3.16 12.18 31.75
N GLY A 390 2.00 11.50 31.84
CA GLY A 390 0.72 12.10 32.24
C GLY A 390 -0.02 12.85 31.12
N HIS A 391 0.35 12.64 29.85
CA HIS A 391 -0.32 13.22 28.71
C HIS A 391 -1.45 12.33 28.20
N GLU A 392 -2.50 12.94 27.66
CA GLU A 392 -3.53 12.21 26.92
C GLU A 392 -3.03 11.91 25.49
N ILE A 393 -3.32 10.70 25.00
CA ILE A 393 -3.07 10.33 23.61
C ILE A 393 -4.35 10.48 22.79
N LEU A 394 -4.20 10.98 21.55
CA LEU A 394 -5.30 11.03 20.61
C LEU A 394 -5.70 9.61 20.20
N LYS A 395 -6.88 9.17 20.63
CA LYS A 395 -7.48 7.91 20.16
C LYS A 395 -7.98 8.14 18.74
N GLN A 396 -7.25 7.61 17.76
CA GLN A 396 -7.74 7.53 16.39
C GLN A 396 -8.82 6.45 16.34
N ALA A 397 -10.04 6.84 15.93
CA ALA A 397 -11.09 5.88 15.60
C ALA A 397 -10.66 5.08 14.35
N GLU A 398 -10.86 3.76 14.39
CA GLU A 398 -10.60 2.85 13.26
C GLU A 398 -11.73 2.95 12.22
#